data_ccdd2fea0e21bc31cbe75feb2dea033b
#
_entry.id   ccdd2fea0e21bc31cbe75feb2dea033b
#
_cell.length_a   1.000
_cell.length_b   1.000
_cell.length_c   1.000
_cell.angle_alpha   90.00
_cell.angle_beta   90.00
_cell.angle_gamma   90.00
#
_symmetry.space_group_name_H-M   'P 1'
#
loop_
_entity.id
_entity.type
_entity.pdbx_description
1 polymer ?
#
loop_
_entity_poly.entity_id
_entity_poly.type
_entity_poly.pdbx_seq_one_letter_code
_entity_poly.pdbx_strand_id
1 'polypeptide(L)'
;MQRDYEIMFIVEPTLSDDEITAIQQRLTEVAERQGAEMKKIAPWERRRLAYEIKGRRDGIYMLANLRAEPAAIKEMERQLMVMETVLRHIVVRLDDKQ
;
A
#
# COMPACT_ATOMS: atom_id res chain seq x y z
N MET A 1 8.88 -16.59 -9.81
CA MET A 1 9.17 -15.61 -10.85
C MET A 1 8.67 -14.22 -10.43
N GLN A 2 9.53 -13.25 -10.49
CA GLN A 2 9.16 -11.90 -10.06
C GLN A 2 8.32 -11.20 -11.11
N ARG A 3 7.39 -10.37 -10.62
CA ARG A 3 6.49 -9.61 -11.46
C ARG A 3 6.36 -8.19 -10.93
N ASP A 4 5.86 -7.32 -11.77
CA ASP A 4 5.64 -5.92 -11.38
C ASP A 4 4.23 -5.76 -10.85
N TYR A 5 4.13 -5.13 -9.68
CA TYR A 5 2.85 -4.91 -9.00
C TYR A 5 2.69 -3.46 -8.61
N GLU A 6 1.45 -3.06 -8.52
CA GLU A 6 1.08 -1.79 -7.93
C GLU A 6 0.11 -2.07 -6.80
N ILE A 7 0.37 -1.52 -5.64
CA ILE A 7 -0.55 -1.61 -4.51
C ILE A 7 -1.06 -0.20 -4.22
N MET A 8 -2.36 -0.03 -4.33
CA MET A 8 -2.99 1.22 -3.92
C MET A 8 -3.67 0.96 -2.58
N PHE A 9 -3.38 1.79 -1.59
CA PHE A 9 -4.03 1.64 -0.29
C PHE A 9 -4.41 3.02 0.24
N ILE A 10 -5.40 3.01 1.11
CA ILE A 10 -5.96 4.24 1.65
C ILE A 10 -5.69 4.24 3.14
N VAL A 11 -5.12 5.35 3.63
CA VAL A 11 -4.84 5.49 5.06
C VAL A 11 -5.70 6.61 5.65
N GLU A 12 -5.84 6.61 6.96
CA GLU A 12 -6.62 7.61 7.68
C GLU A 12 -6.14 9.01 7.37
N PRO A 13 -7.06 9.96 7.17
CA PRO A 13 -6.68 11.32 6.77
C PRO A 13 -6.05 12.14 7.88
N THR A 14 -6.13 11.67 9.14
CA THR A 14 -5.60 12.40 10.29
C THR A 14 -4.14 12.10 10.57
N LEU A 15 -3.51 11.23 9.79
CA LEU A 15 -2.11 10.89 10.00
C LEU A 15 -1.21 12.07 9.68
N SER A 16 -0.18 12.26 10.50
CA SER A 16 0.84 13.27 10.25
C SER A 16 1.78 12.79 9.14
N ASP A 17 2.58 13.71 8.62
CA ASP A 17 3.59 13.36 7.62
C ASP A 17 4.56 12.32 8.16
N ASP A 18 4.94 12.45 9.45
CA ASP A 18 5.86 11.49 10.07
C ASP A 18 5.23 10.10 10.16
N GLU A 19 3.94 10.04 10.47
CA GLU A 19 3.24 8.77 10.54
C GLU A 19 3.13 8.11 9.16
N ILE A 20 2.90 8.92 8.14
CA ILE A 20 2.85 8.40 6.76
C ILE A 20 4.22 7.87 6.35
N THR A 21 5.28 8.61 6.68
CA THR A 21 6.64 8.17 6.39
C THR A 21 6.95 6.85 7.10
N ALA A 22 6.48 6.69 8.33
CA ALA A 22 6.70 5.46 9.07
C ALA A 22 6.01 4.26 8.40
N ILE A 23 4.82 4.49 7.84
CA ILE A 23 4.12 3.44 7.09
C ILE A 23 4.91 3.06 5.84
N GLN A 24 5.42 4.06 5.12
CA GLN A 24 6.23 3.81 3.93
C GLN A 24 7.47 2.99 4.27
N GLN A 25 8.15 3.36 5.35
CA GLN A 25 9.36 2.65 5.76
C GLN A 25 9.05 1.22 6.17
N ARG A 26 7.97 1.01 6.91
CA ARG A 26 7.58 -0.32 7.35
C ARG A 26 7.28 -1.23 6.15
N LEU A 27 6.53 -0.73 5.19
CA LEU A 27 6.17 -1.54 4.04
C LEU A 27 7.38 -1.82 3.16
N THR A 28 8.29 -0.85 3.03
CA THR A 28 9.53 -1.08 2.29
C THR A 28 10.37 -2.17 2.95
N GLU A 29 10.47 -2.14 4.28
CA GLU A 29 11.23 -3.15 5.01
C GLU A 29 10.61 -4.54 4.86
N VAL A 30 9.29 -4.62 4.92
CA VAL A 30 8.62 -5.90 4.73
C VAL A 30 8.90 -6.44 3.33
N ALA A 31 8.80 -5.57 2.32
CA ALA A 31 9.06 -5.99 0.95
C ALA A 31 10.49 -6.52 0.80
N GLU A 32 11.45 -5.78 1.32
CA GLU A 32 12.85 -6.17 1.20
C GLU A 32 13.16 -7.48 1.92
N ARG A 33 12.56 -7.68 3.08
CA ARG A 33 12.72 -8.94 3.81
C ARG A 33 12.18 -10.13 3.03
N GLN A 34 11.20 -9.89 2.18
CA GLN A 34 10.60 -10.94 1.36
C GLN A 34 11.31 -11.07 0.01
N GLY A 35 12.42 -10.39 -0.17
CA GLY A 35 13.17 -10.46 -1.42
C GLY A 35 12.58 -9.63 -2.54
N ALA A 36 11.66 -8.74 -2.23
CA ALA A 36 11.06 -7.86 -3.23
C ALA A 36 11.83 -6.55 -3.31
N GLU A 37 11.61 -5.83 -4.40
CA GLU A 37 12.17 -4.50 -4.58
C GLU A 37 11.07 -3.47 -4.55
N MET A 38 11.09 -2.59 -3.56
CA MET A 38 10.15 -1.48 -3.50
C MET A 38 10.70 -0.37 -4.39
N LYS A 39 10.08 -0.18 -5.56
CA LYS A 39 10.56 0.81 -6.52
C LYS A 39 10.12 2.21 -6.15
N LYS A 40 8.90 2.35 -5.64
CA LYS A 40 8.36 3.64 -5.27
C LYS A 40 7.22 3.41 -4.28
N ILE A 41 7.14 4.27 -3.28
CA ILE A 41 5.99 4.32 -2.40
C ILE A 41 5.82 5.75 -1.94
N ALA A 42 4.62 6.29 -2.14
CA ALA A 42 4.38 7.71 -1.83
C ALA A 42 2.89 7.97 -1.71
N PRO A 43 2.50 9.01 -0.98
CA PRO A 43 1.12 9.48 -1.03
C PRO A 43 0.82 10.04 -2.42
N TRP A 44 -0.37 9.74 -2.90
CA TRP A 44 -0.80 10.20 -4.21
C TRP A 44 -1.71 11.39 -4.08
N GLU A 45 -2.81 11.25 -3.33
CA GLU A 45 -3.70 12.38 -3.09
C GLU A 45 -4.64 12.07 -1.95
N ARG A 46 -5.15 13.15 -1.35
CA ARG A 46 -6.25 13.03 -0.40
C ARG A 46 -7.55 13.18 -1.16
N ARG A 47 -8.52 12.30 -0.92
CA ARG A 47 -9.80 12.42 -1.58
C ARG A 47 -10.92 11.86 -0.73
N ARG A 48 -12.13 12.30 -1.08
CA ARG A 48 -13.32 11.82 -0.42
C ARG A 48 -13.61 10.40 -0.88
N LEU A 49 -13.99 9.57 0.08
CA LEU A 49 -14.34 8.19 -0.22
C LEU A 49 -15.74 8.13 -0.80
N ALA A 50 -15.99 7.14 -1.66
CA ALA A 50 -17.30 6.94 -2.25
C ALA A 50 -18.34 6.58 -1.19
N TYR A 51 -17.91 5.95 -0.10
CA TYR A 51 -18.73 5.60 1.04
C TYR A 51 -17.82 5.51 2.26
N GLU A 52 -18.44 5.56 3.44
CA GLU A 52 -17.67 5.48 4.67
C GLU A 52 -16.94 4.13 4.79
N ILE A 53 -15.68 4.20 5.21
CA ILE A 53 -14.91 3.00 5.52
C ILE A 53 -14.36 3.18 6.92
N LYS A 54 -14.71 2.28 7.83
CA LYS A 54 -14.28 2.33 9.23
C LYS A 54 -14.57 3.70 9.87
N GLY A 55 -15.72 4.28 9.52
CA GLY A 55 -16.15 5.55 10.08
C GLY A 55 -15.50 6.78 9.47
N ARG A 56 -14.70 6.61 8.41
CA ARG A 56 -14.01 7.73 7.75
C ARG A 56 -14.66 8.05 6.43
N ARG A 57 -14.75 9.34 6.12
CA ARG A 57 -15.32 9.82 4.86
C ARG A 57 -14.25 10.24 3.86
N ASP A 58 -13.05 10.49 4.34
CA ASP A 58 -11.90 10.88 3.53
C ASP A 58 -10.78 9.90 3.75
N GLY A 59 -9.81 9.90 2.84
CA GLY A 59 -8.62 9.10 3.02
C GLY A 59 -7.48 9.67 2.19
N ILE A 60 -6.27 9.29 2.57
CA ILE A 60 -5.08 9.61 1.80
C ILE A 60 -4.75 8.37 0.97
N TYR A 61 -4.76 8.53 -0.34
CA TYR A 61 -4.45 7.44 -1.26
C TYR A 61 -2.94 7.32 -1.39
N MET A 62 -2.45 6.12 -1.13
CA MET A 62 -1.03 5.79 -1.22
C MET A 62 -0.81 4.85 -2.39
N LEU A 63 0.32 5.01 -3.05
CA LEU A 63 0.66 4.18 -4.19
C LEU A 63 2.04 3.57 -3.98
N ALA A 64 2.13 2.26 -4.17
CA ALA A 64 3.39 1.54 -4.07
C ALA A 64 3.61 0.73 -5.34
N ASN A 65 4.79 0.88 -5.94
CA ASN A 65 5.18 0.08 -7.10
C ASN A 65 6.33 -0.80 -6.68
N LEU A 66 6.21 -2.09 -6.92
CA LEU A 66 7.26 -3.02 -6.51
C LEU A 66 7.35 -4.19 -7.46
N ARG A 67 8.55 -4.81 -7.44
CA ARG A 67 8.80 -6.02 -8.18
C ARG A 67 9.00 -7.15 -7.20
N ALA A 68 8.23 -8.22 -7.34
CA ALA A 68 8.15 -9.23 -6.29
C ALA A 68 7.63 -10.56 -6.81
N GLU A 69 7.91 -11.60 -6.03
CA GLU A 69 7.22 -12.88 -6.18
C GLU A 69 5.81 -12.75 -5.63
N PRO A 70 4.86 -13.52 -6.14
CA PRO A 70 3.49 -13.46 -5.61
C PRO A 70 3.39 -13.70 -4.11
N ALA A 71 4.26 -14.57 -3.56
CA ALA A 71 4.25 -14.84 -2.13
C ALA A 71 4.60 -13.59 -1.31
N ALA A 72 5.50 -12.75 -1.84
CA ALA A 72 5.86 -11.51 -1.16
C ALA A 72 4.67 -10.55 -1.13
N ILE A 73 3.90 -10.52 -2.21
CA ILE A 73 2.71 -9.66 -2.28
C ILE A 73 1.67 -10.09 -1.24
N LYS A 74 1.51 -11.40 -1.05
CA LYS A 74 0.58 -11.88 -0.01
C LYS A 74 1.00 -11.41 1.38
N GLU A 75 2.30 -11.40 1.65
CA GLU A 75 2.78 -10.92 2.94
C GLU A 75 2.56 -9.42 3.07
N MET A 76 2.74 -8.65 1.99
CA MET A 76 2.45 -7.23 2.00
C MET A 76 0.99 -6.97 2.32
N GLU A 77 0.10 -7.74 1.69
CA GLU A 77 -1.33 -7.60 1.96
C GLU A 77 -1.67 -7.93 3.41
N ARG A 78 -1.03 -8.98 3.94
CA ARG A 78 -1.26 -9.34 5.34
C ARG A 78 -0.87 -8.19 6.27
N GLN A 79 0.26 -7.55 5.99
CA GLN A 79 0.69 -6.41 6.78
C GLN A 79 -0.31 -5.26 6.69
N LEU A 80 -0.80 -4.98 5.48
CA LEU A 80 -1.78 -3.90 5.31
C LEU A 80 -3.07 -4.21 6.06
N MET A 81 -3.48 -5.47 6.08
CA MET A 81 -4.73 -5.85 6.74
C MET A 81 -4.66 -5.71 8.26
N VAL A 82 -3.48 -5.87 8.86
CA VAL A 82 -3.36 -5.75 10.31
C VAL A 82 -3.07 -4.32 10.77
N MET A 83 -2.79 -3.42 9.84
CA MET A 83 -2.54 -2.03 10.20
C MET A 83 -3.86 -1.28 10.33
N GLU A 84 -4.15 -0.82 11.54
CA GLU A 84 -5.43 -0.16 11.81
C GLU A 84 -5.62 1.14 11.04
N THR A 85 -4.51 1.78 10.69
CA THR A 85 -4.55 3.04 9.96
C THR A 85 -4.83 2.85 8.46
N VAL A 86 -4.76 1.63 7.97
CA VAL A 86 -5.07 1.32 6.57
C VAL A 86 -6.53 0.97 6.45
N LEU A 87 -7.26 1.75 5.66
CA LEU A 87 -8.70 1.58 5.51
C LEU A 87 -9.04 0.55 4.45
N ARG A 88 -8.23 0.48 3.39
CA ARG A 88 -8.50 -0.42 2.27
C ARG A 88 -7.26 -0.55 1.41
N HIS A 89 -7.14 -1.67 0.68
CA HIS A 89 -6.05 -1.84 -0.26
C HIS A 89 -6.50 -2.61 -1.49
N ILE A 90 -5.81 -2.38 -2.61
CA ILE A 90 -6.03 -3.08 -3.87
C ILE A 90 -4.68 -3.38 -4.48
N VAL A 91 -4.50 -4.60 -4.98
CA VAL A 91 -3.28 -5.02 -5.67
C VAL A 91 -3.58 -5.19 -7.14
N VAL A 92 -2.72 -4.60 -7.98
CA VAL A 92 -2.82 -4.73 -9.43
C VAL A 92 -1.51 -5.29 -9.96
N ARG A 93 -1.60 -6.31 -10.80
CA ARG A 93 -0.44 -6.90 -11.43
C ARG A 93 -0.23 -6.22 -12.78
N LEU A 94 0.89 -5.50 -12.91
CA LEU A 94 1.09 -4.62 -14.05
C LEU A 94 1.57 -5.33 -15.31
N ASP A 95 2.24 -6.46 -15.16
CA ASP A 95 2.80 -7.16 -16.32
C ASP A 95 1.84 -8.19 -16.92
N ASP A 96 0.57 -8.12 -16.54
CA ASP A 96 -0.45 -9.01 -17.04
C ASP A 96 -1.14 -8.53 -18.31
N LYS A 97 -0.91 -7.31 -18.66
CA LYS A 97 -1.61 -6.75 -19.81
C LYS A 97 -1.02 -7.22 -21.11
N GLN A 98 -1.86 -7.28 -22.07
CA GLN A 98 -1.52 -7.72 -23.41
C GLN A 98 -1.47 -6.56 -24.36
#